data_2491b9674f9370e848756980675153a1
#
_entry.id   2491b9674f9370e848756980675153a1
#
_cell.length_a   1.000
_cell.length_b   1.000
_cell.length_c   1.000
_cell.angle_alpha   90.00
_cell.angle_beta   90.00
_cell.angle_gamma   90.00
#
_symmetry.space_group_name_H-M   'P 1'
#
loop_
_entity.id
_entity.type
_entity.pdbx_description
1 polymer ?
#
loop_
_entity_poly.entity_id
_entity_poly.type
_entity_poly.pdbx_seq_one_letter_code
_entity_poly.pdbx_strand_id
1 'polypeptide(L)'
;MIRPELIVQILRWREAAIGAAAALLGLYWALSDGGILRWVGVAFVLGGVAIMREGLARGRRPRDGGGAGVVDVSERQIAYLSGPGGGAVSLDALDAIAIVIDEGGAARWAIQGADGTRLDIPLSAEGAGQVFDAVAALPGVTHEQTLSAARATEPGRRMLWQRDRPRLH
;
A
#
# COMPACT_ATOMS: atom_id res chain seq x y z
N MET A 1 -20.28 22.65 -1.68
CA MET A 1 -19.59 21.61 -0.87
C MET A 1 -18.82 20.73 -1.84
N ILE A 2 -17.48 20.85 -1.89
CA ILE A 2 -16.64 20.02 -2.76
C ILE A 2 -16.47 18.67 -2.04
N ARG A 3 -16.78 17.56 -2.71
CA ARG A 3 -16.66 16.23 -2.14
C ARG A 3 -15.19 15.96 -1.78
N PRO A 4 -14.89 15.48 -0.54
CA PRO A 4 -13.52 15.26 -0.09
C PRO A 4 -12.72 14.30 -1.00
N GLU A 5 -13.41 13.39 -1.67
CA GLU A 5 -12.85 12.45 -2.65
C GLU A 5 -12.24 13.16 -3.88
N LEU A 6 -12.86 14.26 -4.36
CA LEU A 6 -12.34 15.03 -5.48
C LEU A 6 -11.07 15.80 -5.11
N ILE A 7 -10.98 16.32 -3.89
CA ILE A 7 -9.77 17.03 -3.41
C ILE A 7 -8.58 16.07 -3.38
N VAL A 8 -8.79 14.88 -2.89
CA VAL A 8 -7.75 13.84 -2.83
C VAL A 8 -7.31 13.41 -4.24
N GLN A 9 -8.23 13.36 -5.19
CA GLN A 9 -7.94 13.00 -6.58
C GLN A 9 -7.18 14.11 -7.30
N ILE A 10 -7.54 15.37 -7.08
CA ILE A 10 -6.85 16.54 -7.62
C ILE A 10 -5.42 16.64 -7.06
N LEU A 11 -5.26 16.43 -5.75
CA LEU A 11 -3.94 16.43 -5.10
C LEU A 11 -3.02 15.31 -5.62
N ARG A 12 -3.59 14.20 -6.06
CA ARG A 12 -2.85 13.07 -6.63
C ARG A 12 -2.19 13.40 -7.96
N TRP A 13 -2.87 14.18 -8.80
CA TRP A 13 -2.43 14.50 -10.17
C TRP A 13 -1.77 15.88 -10.28
N ARG A 14 -1.69 16.63 -9.17
CA ARG A 14 -1.15 18.01 -9.18
C ARG A 14 0.28 18.09 -9.75
N GLU A 15 1.14 17.14 -9.41
CA GLU A 15 2.53 17.11 -9.89
C GLU A 15 2.59 16.81 -11.39
N ALA A 16 1.77 15.89 -11.87
CA ALA A 16 1.66 15.61 -13.30
C ALA A 16 1.10 16.81 -14.07
N ALA A 17 0.12 17.52 -13.52
CA ALA A 17 -0.46 18.73 -14.12
C ALA A 17 0.54 19.89 -14.16
N ILE A 18 1.32 20.10 -13.09
CA ILE A 18 2.38 21.12 -13.04
C ILE A 18 3.46 20.78 -14.07
N GLY A 19 3.91 19.53 -14.15
CA GLY A 19 4.88 19.08 -15.14
C GLY A 19 4.40 19.28 -16.57
N ALA A 20 3.14 18.98 -16.85
CA ALA A 20 2.52 19.21 -18.16
C ALA A 20 2.45 20.70 -18.51
N ALA A 21 2.03 21.54 -17.58
CA ALA A 21 1.99 23.00 -17.77
C ALA A 21 3.38 23.59 -18.04
N ALA A 22 4.39 23.16 -17.29
CA ALA A 22 5.78 23.57 -17.52
C ALA A 22 6.31 23.13 -18.87
N ALA A 23 6.00 21.90 -19.30
CA ALA A 23 6.37 21.39 -20.62
C ALA A 23 5.70 22.17 -21.77
N LEU A 24 4.43 22.50 -21.66
CA LEU A 24 3.69 23.30 -22.65
C LEU A 24 4.23 24.73 -22.74
N LEU A 25 4.56 25.37 -21.62
CA LEU A 25 5.15 26.69 -21.58
C LEU A 25 6.54 26.67 -22.22
N GLY A 26 7.35 25.67 -21.90
CA GLY A 26 8.66 25.48 -22.51
C GLY A 26 8.58 25.25 -24.02
N LEU A 27 7.60 24.49 -24.48
CA LEU A 27 7.36 24.26 -25.91
C LEU A 27 6.96 25.56 -26.62
N TYR A 28 6.09 26.36 -26.00
CA TYR A 28 5.73 27.67 -26.53
C TYR A 28 6.97 28.56 -26.74
N TRP A 29 7.86 28.68 -25.75
CA TRP A 29 9.09 29.48 -25.89
C TRP A 29 10.06 28.88 -26.90
N ALA A 30 10.20 27.55 -26.95
CA ALA A 30 11.08 26.90 -27.91
C ALA A 30 10.66 27.13 -29.39
N LEU A 31 9.35 27.31 -29.63
CA LEU A 31 8.79 27.50 -30.97
C LEU A 31 8.61 28.98 -31.35
N SER A 32 8.38 29.87 -30.36
CA SER A 32 8.01 31.28 -30.64
C SER A 32 9.20 32.20 -30.79
N ASP A 33 10.34 31.91 -30.14
CA ASP A 33 11.49 32.81 -30.08
C ASP A 33 12.80 32.17 -30.56
N GLY A 34 13.61 32.98 -31.28
CA GLY A 34 14.98 32.62 -31.57
C GLY A 34 15.94 33.08 -30.44
N GLY A 35 17.13 32.52 -30.38
CA GLY A 35 18.15 32.90 -29.42
C GLY A 35 18.11 32.14 -28.08
N ILE A 36 18.51 32.84 -27.02
CA ILE A 36 18.65 32.21 -25.68
C ILE A 36 17.34 31.65 -25.15
N LEU A 37 16.22 32.32 -25.41
CA LEU A 37 14.90 31.91 -24.90
C LEU A 37 14.46 30.54 -25.43
N ARG A 38 14.87 30.19 -26.65
CA ARG A 38 14.68 28.88 -27.23
C ARG A 38 15.33 27.76 -26.38
N TRP A 39 16.55 27.97 -25.92
CA TRP A 39 17.27 27.00 -25.09
C TRP A 39 16.67 26.87 -23.69
N VAL A 40 16.20 28.00 -23.14
CA VAL A 40 15.41 27.98 -21.88
C VAL A 40 14.12 27.18 -22.07
N GLY A 41 13.43 27.38 -23.18
CA GLY A 41 12.22 26.60 -23.51
C GLY A 41 12.49 25.09 -23.58
N VAL A 42 13.58 24.68 -24.23
CA VAL A 42 13.98 23.26 -24.29
C VAL A 42 14.26 22.70 -22.87
N ALA A 43 14.95 23.46 -22.03
CA ALA A 43 15.20 23.03 -20.64
C ALA A 43 13.90 22.86 -19.85
N PHE A 44 12.91 23.76 -20.05
CA PHE A 44 11.58 23.67 -19.43
C PHE A 44 10.77 22.46 -19.94
N VAL A 45 10.87 22.12 -21.24
CA VAL A 45 10.24 20.91 -21.78
C VAL A 45 10.83 19.67 -21.11
N LEU A 46 12.13 19.54 -21.04
CA LEU A 46 12.79 18.37 -20.45
C LEU A 46 12.47 18.23 -18.95
N GLY A 47 12.56 19.35 -18.21
CA GLY A 47 12.20 19.37 -16.79
C GLY A 47 10.72 19.07 -16.55
N GLY A 48 9.82 19.66 -17.33
CA GLY A 48 8.39 19.45 -17.26
C GLY A 48 7.99 17.99 -17.54
N VAL A 49 8.60 17.37 -18.57
CA VAL A 49 8.39 15.95 -18.89
C VAL A 49 8.91 15.05 -17.77
N ALA A 50 10.07 15.38 -17.18
CA ALA A 50 10.61 14.59 -16.05
C ALA A 50 9.67 14.64 -14.84
N ILE A 51 9.19 15.83 -14.46
CA ILE A 51 8.22 16.01 -13.36
C ILE A 51 6.91 15.31 -13.67
N MET A 52 6.41 15.40 -14.89
CA MET A 52 5.18 14.74 -15.31
C MET A 52 5.31 13.22 -15.20
N ARG A 53 6.41 12.62 -15.68
CA ARG A 53 6.66 11.18 -15.57
C ARG A 53 6.71 10.71 -14.13
N GLU A 54 7.38 11.46 -13.27
CA GLU A 54 7.45 11.16 -11.84
C GLU A 54 6.07 11.27 -11.18
N GLY A 55 5.31 12.32 -11.48
CA GLY A 55 3.94 12.50 -11.01
C GLY A 55 3.00 11.38 -11.48
N LEU A 56 3.14 10.92 -12.74
CA LEU A 56 2.37 9.78 -13.25
C LEU A 56 2.80 8.47 -12.57
N ALA A 57 4.10 8.25 -12.37
CA ALA A 57 4.60 7.06 -11.68
C ALA A 57 4.08 6.99 -10.25
N ARG A 58 4.11 8.10 -9.50
CA ARG A 58 3.52 8.20 -8.16
C ARG A 58 2.00 8.03 -8.18
N GLY A 59 1.33 8.63 -9.16
CA GLY A 59 -0.11 8.51 -9.33
C GLY A 59 -0.59 7.09 -9.67
N ARG A 60 0.24 6.28 -10.30
CA ARG A 60 -0.05 4.89 -10.66
C ARG A 60 0.31 3.89 -9.57
N ARG A 61 1.15 4.28 -8.60
CA ARG A 61 1.44 3.42 -7.45
C ARG A 61 0.14 3.23 -6.65
N PRO A 62 -0.24 1.99 -6.37
CA PRO A 62 -1.35 1.74 -5.44
C PRO A 62 -1.11 2.50 -4.14
N ARG A 63 -2.16 2.96 -3.48
CA ARG A 63 -2.08 3.69 -2.21
C ARG A 63 -1.63 2.85 -1.02
N ASP A 64 -1.28 1.61 -1.26
CA ASP A 64 -0.66 0.74 -0.27
C ASP A 64 0.78 1.19 0.00
N GLY A 65 0.89 2.46 0.39
CA GLY A 65 2.04 3.18 0.97
C GLY A 65 3.38 2.95 0.30
N GLY A 66 4.24 3.90 0.33
CA GLY A 66 5.62 3.76 -0.12
C GLY A 66 6.29 2.52 0.47
N GLY A 67 6.61 1.55 -0.41
CA GLY A 67 7.06 0.22 -0.03
C GLY A 67 5.97 -0.60 0.68
N ALA A 68 5.94 -1.90 0.44
CA ALA A 68 4.98 -2.79 1.11
C ALA A 68 5.17 -2.85 2.64
N GLY A 69 6.03 -2.00 3.21
CA GLY A 69 6.40 -1.98 4.63
C GLY A 69 7.33 -3.12 5.00
N VAL A 70 7.75 -3.11 6.26
CA VAL A 70 8.59 -4.13 6.85
C VAL A 70 7.85 -4.79 8.00
N VAL A 71 7.88 -6.11 8.01
CA VAL A 71 7.32 -6.93 9.09
C VAL A 71 8.48 -7.53 9.88
N ASP A 72 8.40 -7.41 11.17
CA ASP A 72 9.28 -8.11 12.10
C ASP A 72 8.43 -8.98 13.04
N VAL A 73 8.80 -10.23 13.15
CA VAL A 73 8.15 -11.17 14.07
C VAL A 73 9.17 -11.59 15.10
N SER A 74 9.08 -11.02 16.27
CA SER A 74 9.97 -11.30 17.40
C SER A 74 9.17 -11.41 18.69
N GLU A 75 9.68 -12.17 19.64
CA GLU A 75 9.12 -12.32 21.01
C GLU A 75 7.60 -12.56 21.05
N ARG A 76 7.06 -13.35 20.09
CA ARG A 76 5.61 -13.61 19.93
C ARG A 76 4.79 -12.34 19.61
N GLN A 77 5.41 -11.36 18.98
CA GLN A 77 4.78 -10.13 18.53
C GLN A 77 4.98 -9.98 17.02
N ILE A 78 3.94 -9.58 16.32
CA ILE A 78 4.00 -9.17 14.93
C ILE A 78 4.02 -7.65 14.90
N ALA A 79 5.15 -7.07 14.52
CA ALA A 79 5.30 -5.64 14.29
C ALA A 79 5.29 -5.34 12.79
N TYR A 80 4.53 -4.35 12.38
CA TYR A 80 4.46 -3.88 11.00
C TYR A 80 4.75 -2.39 10.96
N LEU A 81 5.70 -2.00 10.12
CA LEU A 81 6.13 -0.62 9.93
C LEU A 81 5.92 -0.25 8.47
N SER A 82 5.11 0.75 8.20
CA SER A 82 4.90 1.32 6.87
C SER A 82 4.85 2.84 6.92
N GLY A 83 5.03 3.51 5.76
CA GLY A 83 5.01 4.97 5.68
C GLY A 83 3.70 5.63 6.14
N PRO A 84 2.52 5.08 5.82
CA PRO A 84 1.23 5.66 6.22
C PRO A 84 0.76 5.19 7.59
N GLY A 85 1.40 4.20 8.20
CA GLY A 85 1.01 3.66 9.50
C GLY A 85 1.73 2.38 9.82
N GLY A 86 1.53 1.91 11.03
CA GLY A 86 2.10 0.67 11.52
C GLY A 86 1.54 0.34 12.88
N GLY A 87 1.97 -0.75 13.44
CA GLY A 87 1.55 -1.19 14.76
C GLY A 87 2.15 -2.52 15.11
N ALA A 88 1.82 -3.00 16.30
CA ALA A 88 2.25 -4.30 16.74
C ALA A 88 1.08 -5.03 17.41
N VAL A 89 1.01 -6.34 17.20
CA VAL A 89 0.02 -7.22 17.83
C VAL A 89 0.74 -8.41 18.41
N SER A 90 0.49 -8.69 19.70
CA SER A 90 0.99 -9.89 20.34
C SER A 90 0.20 -11.12 19.89
N LEU A 91 0.89 -12.21 19.59
CA LEU A 91 0.26 -13.51 19.28
C LEU A 91 -0.54 -14.05 20.48
N ASP A 92 -0.14 -13.71 21.71
CA ASP A 92 -0.86 -14.12 22.91
C ASP A 92 -2.17 -13.34 23.10
N ALA A 93 -2.22 -12.11 22.57
CA ALA A 93 -3.40 -11.25 22.57
C ALA A 93 -4.11 -11.21 21.18
N LEU A 94 -3.85 -12.19 20.33
CA LEU A 94 -4.49 -12.29 19.03
C LEU A 94 -5.98 -12.68 19.19
N ASP A 95 -6.87 -11.98 18.48
CA ASP A 95 -8.32 -12.28 18.45
C ASP A 95 -8.72 -12.99 17.16
N ALA A 96 -8.20 -12.51 16.02
CA ALA A 96 -8.47 -13.14 14.73
C ALA A 96 -7.34 -12.85 13.72
N ILE A 97 -7.16 -13.77 12.79
CA ILE A 97 -6.27 -13.59 11.64
C ILE A 97 -6.93 -14.14 10.38
N ALA A 98 -6.86 -13.36 9.30
CA ALA A 98 -7.43 -13.72 8.02
C ALA A 98 -6.52 -13.24 6.88
N ILE A 99 -6.67 -13.84 5.70
CA ILE A 99 -6.15 -13.28 4.45
C ILE A 99 -7.33 -12.64 3.72
N VAL A 100 -7.13 -11.41 3.29
CA VAL A 100 -8.09 -10.65 2.49
C VAL A 100 -7.48 -10.40 1.12
N ILE A 101 -8.22 -10.75 0.08
CA ILE A 101 -7.87 -10.48 -1.32
C ILE A 101 -8.88 -9.46 -1.83
N ASP A 102 -8.38 -8.35 -2.36
CA ASP A 102 -9.22 -7.30 -2.93
C ASP A 102 -9.62 -7.61 -4.38
N GLU A 103 -10.47 -6.77 -4.96
CA GLU A 103 -10.91 -6.91 -6.35
C GLU A 103 -9.77 -6.76 -7.37
N GLY A 104 -8.67 -6.13 -6.98
CA GLY A 104 -7.45 -5.99 -7.78
C GLY A 104 -6.48 -7.17 -7.67
N GLY A 105 -6.83 -8.20 -6.88
CA GLY A 105 -5.99 -9.37 -6.65
C GLY A 105 -4.86 -9.14 -5.63
N ALA A 106 -4.78 -7.98 -4.98
CA ALA A 106 -3.81 -7.74 -3.94
C ALA A 106 -4.23 -8.47 -2.65
N ALA A 107 -3.32 -9.28 -2.12
CA ALA A 107 -3.56 -10.05 -0.92
C ALA A 107 -2.86 -9.41 0.29
N ARG A 108 -3.54 -9.41 1.45
CA ARG A 108 -3.01 -8.90 2.71
C ARG A 108 -3.44 -9.74 3.89
N TRP A 109 -2.62 -9.76 4.91
CA TRP A 109 -2.99 -10.21 6.22
C TRP A 109 -3.89 -9.19 6.89
N ALA A 110 -5.02 -9.63 7.43
CA ALA A 110 -5.87 -8.85 8.31
C ALA A 110 -5.79 -9.46 9.71
N ILE A 111 -5.03 -8.80 10.58
CA ILE A 111 -4.74 -9.27 11.94
C ILE A 111 -5.51 -8.39 12.91
N GLN A 112 -6.17 -9.00 13.88
CA GLN A 112 -6.92 -8.30 14.92
C GLN A 112 -6.44 -8.75 16.29
N GLY A 113 -6.01 -7.79 17.12
CA GLY A 113 -5.70 -8.00 18.52
C GLY A 113 -6.94 -7.92 19.42
N ALA A 114 -6.87 -8.53 20.59
CA ALA A 114 -7.94 -8.51 21.58
C ALA A 114 -8.17 -7.11 22.19
N ASP A 115 -7.18 -6.24 22.11
CA ASP A 115 -7.24 -4.82 22.48
C ASP A 115 -7.93 -3.93 21.42
N GLY A 116 -8.37 -4.52 20.31
CA GLY A 116 -8.97 -3.82 19.19
C GLY A 116 -7.96 -3.33 18.14
N THR A 117 -6.67 -3.52 18.34
CA THR A 117 -5.63 -3.19 17.35
C THR A 117 -5.87 -3.98 16.07
N ARG A 118 -5.72 -3.32 14.93
CA ARG A 118 -5.84 -3.93 13.60
C ARG A 118 -4.60 -3.64 12.78
N LEU A 119 -4.05 -4.68 12.18
CA LEU A 119 -2.94 -4.58 11.24
C LEU A 119 -3.37 -5.17 9.89
N ASP A 120 -3.22 -4.38 8.85
CA ASP A 120 -3.37 -4.80 7.46
C ASP A 120 -1.97 -4.84 6.82
N ILE A 121 -1.43 -6.03 6.63
CA ILE A 121 -0.06 -6.25 6.16
C ILE A 121 -0.12 -6.83 4.75
N PRO A 122 0.36 -6.12 3.71
CA PRO A 122 0.46 -6.69 2.37
C PRO A 122 1.33 -7.96 2.35
N LEU A 123 0.93 -8.98 1.61
CA LEU A 123 1.74 -10.20 1.46
C LEU A 123 3.08 -9.92 0.76
N SER A 124 3.17 -8.80 0.04
CA SER A 124 4.39 -8.30 -0.60
C SER A 124 5.30 -7.51 0.33
N ALA A 125 4.95 -7.33 1.61
CA ALA A 125 5.78 -6.64 2.58
C ALA A 125 7.08 -7.42 2.85
N GLU A 126 8.17 -6.70 3.06
CA GLU A 126 9.43 -7.30 3.46
C GLU A 126 9.25 -8.01 4.82
N GLY A 127 9.66 -9.25 4.91
CA GLY A 127 9.47 -10.06 6.14
C GLY A 127 8.08 -10.68 6.30
N ALA A 128 7.10 -10.43 5.40
CA ALA A 128 5.75 -11.01 5.48
C ALA A 128 5.75 -12.56 5.52
N GLY A 129 6.81 -13.20 5.03
CA GLY A 129 7.03 -14.65 5.17
C GLY A 129 7.04 -15.12 6.62
N GLN A 130 7.57 -14.32 7.55
CA GLN A 130 7.63 -14.65 8.97
C GLN A 130 6.24 -14.75 9.61
N VAL A 131 5.25 -14.02 9.06
CA VAL A 131 3.86 -14.11 9.52
C VAL A 131 3.28 -15.50 9.24
N PHE A 132 3.64 -16.14 8.12
CA PHE A 132 3.21 -17.51 7.82
C PHE A 132 3.68 -18.49 8.88
N ASP A 133 4.95 -18.38 9.30
CA ASP A 133 5.54 -19.26 10.31
C ASP A 133 4.87 -19.03 11.67
N ALA A 134 4.66 -17.76 12.04
CA ALA A 134 3.98 -17.39 13.27
C ALA A 134 2.53 -17.89 13.32
N VAL A 135 1.82 -17.80 12.20
CA VAL A 135 0.42 -18.26 12.09
C VAL A 135 0.33 -19.77 12.09
N ALA A 136 1.25 -20.47 11.43
CA ALA A 136 1.31 -21.92 11.44
C ALA A 136 1.58 -22.52 12.83
N ALA A 137 2.15 -21.73 13.74
CA ALA A 137 2.36 -22.12 15.13
C ALA A 137 1.10 -21.99 16.00
N LEU A 138 0.01 -21.41 15.50
CA LEU A 138 -1.26 -21.27 16.22
C LEU A 138 -2.02 -22.61 16.27
N PRO A 139 -2.68 -22.91 17.38
CA PRO A 139 -3.44 -24.14 17.50
C PRO A 139 -4.59 -24.21 16.49
N GLY A 140 -4.68 -25.33 15.76
CA GLY A 140 -5.76 -25.55 14.77
C GLY A 140 -5.52 -24.93 13.39
N VAL A 141 -4.38 -24.27 13.15
CA VAL A 141 -3.99 -23.79 11.82
C VAL A 141 -3.03 -24.78 11.19
N THR A 142 -3.26 -25.11 9.92
CA THR A 142 -2.34 -25.92 9.14
C THR A 142 -1.59 -25.05 8.13
N HIS A 143 -0.33 -25.37 7.89
CA HIS A 143 0.48 -24.67 6.90
C HIS A 143 -0.14 -24.73 5.49
N GLU A 144 -0.77 -25.85 5.15
CA GLU A 144 -1.48 -26.02 3.87
C GLU A 144 -2.68 -25.08 3.73
N GLN A 145 -3.47 -24.91 4.78
CA GLN A 145 -4.60 -23.96 4.79
C GLN A 145 -4.11 -22.52 4.58
N THR A 146 -3.04 -22.15 5.25
CA THR A 146 -2.45 -20.80 5.13
C THR A 146 -1.94 -20.53 3.72
N LEU A 147 -1.23 -21.49 3.13
CA LEU A 147 -0.72 -21.38 1.76
C LEU A 147 -1.86 -21.38 0.72
N SER A 148 -2.88 -22.20 0.90
CA SER A 148 -4.03 -22.24 -0.02
C SER A 148 -4.80 -20.92 0.00
N ALA A 149 -4.98 -20.32 1.18
CA ALA A 149 -5.63 -19.03 1.33
C ALA A 149 -4.81 -17.90 0.68
N ALA A 150 -3.48 -17.94 0.78
CA ALA A 150 -2.60 -16.94 0.18
C ALA A 150 -2.50 -17.04 -1.35
N ARG A 151 -2.67 -18.26 -1.91
CA ARG A 151 -2.64 -18.51 -3.36
C ARG A 151 -3.97 -18.33 -4.04
N ALA A 152 -5.03 -18.14 -3.29
CA ALA A 152 -6.35 -17.92 -3.86
C ALA A 152 -6.37 -16.61 -4.66
N THR A 153 -7.08 -16.62 -5.78
CA THR A 153 -7.20 -15.47 -6.70
C THR A 153 -8.56 -14.79 -6.58
N GLU A 154 -9.53 -15.47 -5.97
CA GLU A 154 -10.88 -14.91 -5.81
C GLU A 154 -10.91 -13.85 -4.70
N PRO A 155 -11.48 -12.66 -4.95
CA PRO A 155 -11.67 -11.64 -3.93
C PRO A 155 -12.47 -12.18 -2.75
N GLY A 156 -12.08 -11.77 -1.55
CA GLY A 156 -12.81 -12.19 -0.35
C GLY A 156 -11.92 -12.28 0.89
N ARG A 157 -12.56 -12.53 2.02
CA ARG A 157 -11.90 -12.72 3.31
C ARG A 157 -11.90 -14.19 3.69
N ARG A 158 -10.71 -14.75 3.92
CA ARG A 158 -10.51 -16.14 4.36
C ARG A 158 -9.98 -16.13 5.78
N MET A 159 -10.86 -16.52 6.73
CA MET A 159 -10.49 -16.65 8.13
C MET A 159 -9.56 -17.86 8.29
N LEU A 160 -8.38 -17.66 8.90
CA LEU A 160 -7.43 -18.71 9.20
C LEU A 160 -7.51 -19.15 10.66
N TRP A 161 -7.68 -18.20 11.55
CA TRP A 161 -7.76 -18.44 12.97
C TRP A 161 -8.62 -17.38 13.66
N GLN A 162 -9.35 -17.79 14.68
CA GLN A 162 -10.12 -16.92 15.53
C GLN A 162 -10.11 -17.48 16.94
N ARG A 163 -9.95 -16.60 17.92
CA ARG A 163 -10.01 -16.98 19.35
C ARG A 163 -11.40 -17.45 19.69
N ASP A 164 -11.46 -18.63 20.29
CA ASP A 164 -12.73 -19.15 20.82
C ASP A 164 -13.12 -18.33 22.05
N ARG A 165 -14.21 -17.58 21.94
CA ARG A 165 -14.76 -16.83 23.07
C ARG A 165 -15.84 -17.67 23.71
N PRO A 166 -15.65 -18.11 24.99
CA PRO A 166 -16.72 -18.78 25.71
C PRO A 166 -17.96 -17.88 25.71
N ARG A 167 -19.07 -18.37 25.17
CA ARG A 167 -20.36 -17.68 25.32
C ARG A 167 -20.74 -17.72 26.78
N LEU A 168 -20.66 -16.57 27.45
CA LEU A 168 -21.24 -16.40 28.76
C LEU A 168 -22.76 -16.46 28.58
N HIS A 169 -23.36 -17.57 29.04
CA HIS A 169 -24.79 -17.73 29.17
C HIS A 169 -25.27 -17.08 30.45
#